data_60f1e0803a988ec7bd562baa11ae8dca
#
_entry.id   60f1e0803a988ec7bd562baa11ae8dca
#
_cell.length_a   1.000
_cell.length_b   1.000
_cell.length_c   1.000
_cell.angle_alpha   90.00
_cell.angle_beta   90.00
_cell.angle_gamma   90.00
#
_symmetry.space_group_name_H-M   'P 1'
#
loop_
_entity.id
_entity.type
_entity.pdbx_description
1 polymer ?
#
loop_
_entity_poly.entity_id
_entity_poly.type
_entity_poly.pdbx_seq_one_letter_code
_entity_poly.pdbx_strand_id
1 'polypeptide(L)'
;MKLRKNFGIEYSLIIAITLISGLVRYSIWDKLEVIGPFPAESILYTFLFLSFTWEFFRGMNAYLNKVIPFTDRFLLRLNTQLVLGVAYMLTINRLLFSLAGKYLEGAMSVMFSLSTNAVFIVLSFLINSIFVGKHFFDEWKKSILRAERLEKEKTQVQFDNLKNQLNPHFLFNSLSSLHSLIFDNPNLASEYVNNLSKVYRYVLKYESQSLVSIREELDFIGHFIFLLKTRFGNAIEIQTDISEGVMDQGIAPVSLQVLLENCIKHNAIDPEHPLKIDIYSKENYLVVRNSRHPKVSVIASNKQGLANLEKLYGFLSTHPVQIKMTDENYTVAIPLISRY
;
A
#
# COMPACT_ATOMS: atom_id res chain seq x y z
N MET A 1 12.55 -18.40 -16.58
CA MET A 1 14.04 -18.26 -16.56
C MET A 1 14.65 -18.37 -15.15
N LYS A 2 13.95 -18.09 -14.04
CA LYS A 2 14.44 -18.24 -12.64
C LYS A 2 14.65 -19.71 -12.17
N LEU A 3 13.87 -20.66 -12.67
CA LEU A 3 13.98 -22.09 -12.30
C LEU A 3 15.29 -22.76 -12.74
N ARG A 4 15.90 -22.28 -13.83
CA ARG A 4 17.14 -22.86 -14.38
C ARG A 4 18.41 -22.48 -13.60
N LYS A 5 18.41 -21.37 -12.88
CA LYS A 5 19.59 -20.88 -12.14
C LYS A 5 19.83 -21.61 -10.82
N ASN A 6 18.77 -22.06 -10.15
CA ASN A 6 18.88 -22.80 -8.89
C ASN A 6 19.30 -24.26 -9.11
N PHE A 7 18.91 -24.87 -10.23
CA PHE A 7 19.23 -26.25 -10.58
C PHE A 7 20.74 -26.52 -10.60
N GLY A 8 21.52 -25.60 -11.16
CA GLY A 8 22.99 -25.74 -11.21
C GLY A 8 23.64 -25.72 -9.82
N ILE A 9 23.16 -24.89 -8.89
CA ILE A 9 23.70 -24.77 -7.53
C ILE A 9 23.36 -26.02 -6.70
N GLU A 10 22.13 -26.50 -6.79
CA GLU A 10 21.66 -27.68 -6.02
C GLU A 10 22.46 -28.93 -6.40
N TYR A 11 22.67 -29.18 -7.70
CA TYR A 11 23.46 -30.32 -8.17
C TYR A 11 24.96 -30.17 -7.96
N SER A 12 25.51 -28.97 -8.03
CA SER A 12 26.92 -28.75 -7.68
C SER A 12 27.22 -29.05 -6.20
N LEU A 13 26.26 -28.78 -5.32
CA LEU A 13 26.36 -29.19 -3.91
C LEU A 13 26.30 -30.70 -3.73
N ILE A 14 25.40 -31.39 -4.44
CA ILE A 14 25.32 -32.86 -4.42
C ILE A 14 26.63 -33.48 -4.90
N ILE A 15 27.20 -33.00 -5.98
CA ILE A 15 28.49 -33.43 -6.50
C ILE A 15 29.60 -33.19 -5.47
N ALA A 16 29.68 -32.01 -4.87
CA ALA A 16 30.68 -31.69 -3.86
C ALA A 16 30.57 -32.63 -2.63
N ILE A 17 29.35 -32.86 -2.11
CA ILE A 17 29.11 -33.76 -0.98
C ILE A 17 29.50 -35.20 -1.36
N THR A 18 29.20 -35.65 -2.58
CA THR A 18 29.56 -36.97 -3.09
C THR A 18 31.08 -37.15 -3.14
N LEU A 19 31.81 -36.16 -3.66
CA LEU A 19 33.28 -36.19 -3.75
C LEU A 19 33.93 -36.19 -2.37
N ILE A 20 33.47 -35.30 -1.46
CA ILE A 20 33.95 -35.24 -0.07
C ILE A 20 33.72 -36.58 0.62
N SER A 21 32.51 -37.15 0.52
CA SER A 21 32.18 -38.47 1.09
C SER A 21 33.06 -39.58 0.50
N GLY A 22 33.35 -39.53 -0.80
CA GLY A 22 34.27 -40.45 -1.46
C GLY A 22 35.69 -40.35 -0.91
N LEU A 23 36.23 -39.14 -0.77
CA LEU A 23 37.57 -38.89 -0.21
C LEU A 23 37.66 -39.40 1.27
N VAL A 24 36.67 -39.10 2.08
CA VAL A 24 36.65 -39.56 3.48
C VAL A 24 36.65 -41.08 3.52
N ARG A 25 35.84 -41.79 2.73
CA ARG A 25 35.81 -43.27 2.65
C ARG A 25 37.13 -43.81 2.15
N TYR A 26 37.73 -43.22 1.13
CA TYR A 26 39.03 -43.63 0.66
C TYR A 26 40.11 -43.50 1.75
N SER A 27 40.14 -42.41 2.48
CA SER A 27 41.11 -42.20 3.57
C SER A 27 40.93 -43.19 4.72
N ILE A 28 39.64 -43.56 5.02
CA ILE A 28 39.35 -44.59 6.03
C ILE A 28 39.77 -45.99 5.54
N TRP A 29 39.49 -46.33 4.28
CA TRP A 29 39.89 -47.56 3.63
C TRP A 29 41.40 -47.80 3.68
N ASP A 30 42.16 -46.74 3.37
CA ASP A 30 43.63 -46.77 3.37
C ASP A 30 44.19 -46.96 4.81
N LYS A 31 43.63 -46.22 5.80
CA LYS A 31 44.03 -46.33 7.20
C LYS A 31 43.72 -47.69 7.86
N LEU A 32 42.65 -48.36 7.43
CA LEU A 32 42.22 -49.62 7.95
C LEU A 32 42.98 -50.82 7.29
N GLU A 33 43.92 -50.55 6.36
CA GLU A 33 44.71 -51.56 5.63
C GLU A 33 43.80 -52.68 5.03
N VAL A 34 42.63 -52.26 4.51
CA VAL A 34 41.66 -53.22 3.94
C VAL A 34 42.28 -53.86 2.66
N ILE A 35 42.36 -55.17 2.67
CA ILE A 35 42.90 -55.93 1.53
C ILE A 35 41.98 -55.78 0.32
N GLY A 36 42.50 -55.18 -0.78
CA GLY A 36 41.78 -55.01 -2.05
C GLY A 36 41.60 -53.58 -2.47
N PRO A 37 41.23 -53.36 -3.72
CA PRO A 37 41.05 -52.01 -4.26
C PRO A 37 39.84 -51.30 -3.64
N PHE A 38 39.95 -49.98 -3.47
CA PHE A 38 38.82 -49.18 -3.03
C PHE A 38 37.63 -49.29 -4.01
N PRO A 39 36.39 -49.55 -3.56
CA PRO A 39 35.24 -49.70 -4.46
C PRO A 39 34.77 -48.35 -5.00
N ALA A 40 35.46 -47.87 -6.09
CA ALA A 40 35.18 -46.58 -6.70
C ALA A 40 33.70 -46.40 -7.12
N GLU A 41 33.03 -47.50 -7.48
CA GLU A 41 31.59 -47.54 -7.79
C GLU A 41 30.71 -46.99 -6.66
N SER A 42 31.20 -47.07 -5.42
CA SER A 42 30.49 -46.54 -4.24
C SER A 42 30.28 -45.02 -4.30
N ILE A 43 31.12 -44.30 -5.07
CA ILE A 43 30.98 -42.87 -5.31
C ILE A 43 29.75 -42.64 -6.21
N LEU A 44 29.60 -43.41 -7.28
CA LEU A 44 28.44 -43.34 -8.17
C LEU A 44 27.14 -43.65 -7.43
N TYR A 45 27.11 -44.71 -6.62
CA TYR A 45 25.95 -45.08 -5.83
C TYR A 45 25.56 -43.95 -4.84
N THR A 46 26.53 -43.29 -4.23
CA THR A 46 26.27 -42.14 -3.35
C THR A 46 25.67 -40.96 -4.13
N PHE A 47 26.20 -40.66 -5.31
CA PHE A 47 25.65 -39.62 -6.17
C PHE A 47 24.20 -39.89 -6.58
N LEU A 48 23.92 -41.09 -7.02
CA LEU A 48 22.58 -41.53 -7.38
C LEU A 48 21.62 -41.45 -6.19
N PHE A 49 22.03 -41.97 -5.02
CA PHE A 49 21.23 -41.90 -3.80
C PHE A 49 20.88 -40.48 -3.40
N LEU A 50 21.85 -39.57 -3.37
CA LEU A 50 21.64 -38.18 -3.01
C LEU A 50 20.75 -37.47 -4.05
N SER A 51 20.95 -37.74 -5.33
CA SER A 51 20.17 -37.16 -6.41
C SER A 51 18.70 -37.60 -6.36
N PHE A 52 18.45 -38.93 -6.22
CA PHE A 52 17.08 -39.44 -6.10
C PHE A 52 16.38 -38.94 -4.84
N THR A 53 17.09 -38.88 -3.74
CA THR A 53 16.54 -38.35 -2.47
C THR A 53 16.16 -36.89 -2.62
N TRP A 54 17.03 -36.08 -3.20
CA TRP A 54 16.75 -34.65 -3.44
C TRP A 54 15.52 -34.44 -4.34
N GLU A 55 15.43 -35.21 -5.45
CA GLU A 55 14.28 -35.10 -6.36
C GLU A 55 12.98 -35.58 -5.70
N PHE A 56 13.03 -36.64 -4.87
CA PHE A 56 11.87 -37.03 -4.12
C PHE A 56 11.35 -35.94 -3.19
N PHE A 57 12.22 -35.33 -2.37
CA PHE A 57 11.83 -34.26 -1.46
C PHE A 57 11.36 -33.02 -2.21
N ARG A 58 11.97 -32.69 -3.34
CA ARG A 58 11.56 -31.59 -4.22
C ARG A 58 10.17 -31.84 -4.80
N GLY A 59 9.92 -33.03 -5.34
CA GLY A 59 8.64 -33.42 -5.90
C GLY A 59 7.53 -33.48 -4.83
N MET A 60 7.82 -34.07 -3.68
CA MET A 60 6.94 -34.12 -2.52
C MET A 60 6.56 -32.71 -2.05
N ASN A 61 7.54 -31.81 -1.90
CA ASN A 61 7.29 -30.44 -1.49
C ASN A 61 6.44 -29.68 -2.53
N ALA A 62 6.72 -29.86 -3.84
CA ALA A 62 5.93 -29.25 -4.91
C ALA A 62 4.49 -29.75 -4.94
N TYR A 63 4.27 -31.07 -4.75
CA TYR A 63 2.94 -31.66 -4.67
C TYR A 63 2.16 -31.16 -3.46
N LEU A 64 2.79 -31.22 -2.28
CA LEU A 64 2.15 -30.78 -1.04
C LEU A 64 1.84 -29.28 -1.04
N ASN A 65 2.62 -28.44 -1.72
CA ASN A 65 2.31 -27.01 -1.87
C ASN A 65 1.02 -26.77 -2.67
N LYS A 66 0.62 -27.72 -3.54
CA LYS A 66 -0.66 -27.64 -4.29
C LYS A 66 -1.85 -28.15 -3.47
N VAL A 67 -1.64 -29.22 -2.67
CA VAL A 67 -2.73 -29.91 -1.96
C VAL A 67 -2.94 -29.34 -0.56
N ILE A 68 -1.88 -29.03 0.15
CA ILE A 68 -1.89 -28.50 1.52
C ILE A 68 -0.89 -27.34 1.59
N PRO A 69 -1.24 -26.13 1.15
CA PRO A 69 -0.33 -24.99 1.23
C PRO A 69 -0.05 -24.61 2.69
N PHE A 70 1.15 -24.06 2.95
CA PHE A 70 1.54 -23.61 4.29
C PHE A 70 0.66 -22.48 4.85
N THR A 71 0.04 -21.69 3.96
CA THR A 71 -0.82 -20.55 4.34
C THR A 71 -2.08 -20.99 5.08
N ASP A 72 -2.67 -22.13 4.72
CA ASP A 72 -4.00 -22.52 5.18
C ASP A 72 -3.97 -23.46 6.39
N ARG A 73 -3.04 -24.42 6.39
CA ARG A 73 -2.97 -25.48 7.42
C ARG A 73 -1.52 -25.82 7.76
N PHE A 74 -0.80 -24.87 8.34
CA PHE A 74 0.63 -24.97 8.61
C PHE A 74 1.04 -26.28 9.34
N LEU A 75 0.41 -26.60 10.48
CA LEU A 75 0.76 -27.78 11.28
C LEU A 75 0.49 -29.07 10.53
N LEU A 76 -0.64 -29.18 9.83
CA LEU A 76 -0.98 -30.35 9.02
C LEU A 76 0.04 -30.53 7.90
N ARG A 77 0.41 -29.43 7.22
CA ARG A 77 1.41 -29.45 6.15
C ARG A 77 2.78 -29.91 6.64
N LEU A 78 3.23 -29.34 7.76
CA LEU A 78 4.53 -29.66 8.37
C LEU A 78 4.57 -31.14 8.79
N ASN A 79 3.56 -31.62 9.53
CA ASN A 79 3.48 -33.01 9.98
C ASN A 79 3.43 -34.00 8.81
N THR A 80 2.59 -33.74 7.80
CA THR A 80 2.50 -34.61 6.62
C THR A 80 3.85 -34.68 5.89
N GLN A 81 4.54 -33.56 5.72
CA GLN A 81 5.85 -33.49 5.07
C GLN A 81 6.90 -34.29 5.86
N LEU A 82 6.92 -34.16 7.19
CA LEU A 82 7.86 -34.88 8.05
C LEU A 82 7.59 -36.37 8.03
N VAL A 83 6.34 -36.81 8.17
CA VAL A 83 5.96 -38.23 8.15
C VAL A 83 6.33 -38.89 6.82
N LEU A 84 5.98 -38.24 5.68
CA LEU A 84 6.31 -38.77 4.36
C LEU A 84 7.82 -38.82 4.13
N GLY A 85 8.56 -37.81 4.58
CA GLY A 85 10.01 -37.75 4.47
C GLY A 85 10.70 -38.87 5.29
N VAL A 86 10.26 -39.08 6.52
CA VAL A 86 10.78 -40.17 7.38
C VAL A 86 10.43 -41.52 6.79
N ALA A 87 9.18 -41.72 6.35
CA ALA A 87 8.75 -43.00 5.72
C ALA A 87 9.59 -43.33 4.49
N TYR A 88 9.84 -42.34 3.62
CA TYR A 88 10.72 -42.48 2.45
C TYR A 88 12.14 -42.91 2.88
N MET A 89 12.74 -42.21 3.83
CA MET A 89 14.12 -42.48 4.28
C MET A 89 14.27 -43.85 4.90
N LEU A 90 13.32 -44.32 5.72
CA LEU A 90 13.33 -45.64 6.29
C LEU A 90 13.14 -46.73 5.23
N THR A 91 12.29 -46.50 4.21
CA THR A 91 12.10 -47.43 3.10
C THR A 91 13.38 -47.57 2.28
N ILE A 92 14.05 -46.48 1.93
CA ILE A 92 15.34 -46.48 1.22
C ILE A 92 16.41 -47.18 2.06
N ASN A 93 16.48 -46.90 3.37
CA ASN A 93 17.44 -47.58 4.24
C ASN A 93 17.24 -49.12 4.22
N ARG A 94 15.99 -49.60 4.34
CA ARG A 94 15.68 -51.03 4.24
C ARG A 94 16.04 -51.63 2.89
N LEU A 95 15.79 -50.89 1.79
CA LEU A 95 16.17 -51.33 0.46
C LEU A 95 17.69 -51.48 0.32
N LEU A 96 18.46 -50.50 0.78
CA LEU A 96 19.92 -50.54 0.78
C LEU A 96 20.46 -51.72 1.60
N PHE A 97 19.87 -51.94 2.79
CA PHE A 97 20.21 -53.11 3.59
C PHE A 97 19.92 -54.45 2.90
N SER A 98 18.77 -54.58 2.23
CA SER A 98 18.41 -55.81 1.49
C SER A 98 19.39 -56.09 0.33
N LEU A 99 19.84 -55.04 -0.35
CA LEU A 99 20.83 -55.14 -1.43
C LEU A 99 22.23 -55.46 -0.90
N ALA A 100 22.66 -54.76 0.18
CA ALA A 100 23.97 -54.95 0.79
C ALA A 100 24.11 -56.31 1.50
N GLY A 101 23.01 -56.82 2.11
CA GLY A 101 23.00 -58.09 2.82
C GLY A 101 23.36 -59.31 1.97
N LYS A 102 23.26 -59.21 0.65
CA LYS A 102 23.73 -60.25 -0.29
C LYS A 102 25.27 -60.32 -0.39
N TYR A 103 25.96 -59.27 0.07
CA TYR A 103 27.43 -59.14 -0.02
C TYR A 103 28.10 -59.13 1.35
N LEU A 104 27.33 -58.99 2.44
CA LEU A 104 27.81 -58.99 3.80
C LEU A 104 27.47 -60.30 4.48
N GLU A 105 28.40 -61.28 4.44
CA GLU A 105 28.31 -62.52 5.22
C GLU A 105 28.52 -62.17 6.70
N GLY A 106 27.44 -62.16 7.46
CA GLY A 106 27.44 -61.95 8.89
C GLY A 106 26.20 -61.19 9.36
N ALA A 107 25.65 -61.62 10.50
CA ALA A 107 24.50 -61.02 11.13
C ALA A 107 24.82 -59.54 11.51
N MET A 108 24.30 -58.59 10.72
CA MET A 108 24.38 -57.20 11.12
C MET A 108 23.68 -57.03 12.48
N SER A 109 24.40 -56.51 13.47
CA SER A 109 23.86 -56.34 14.81
C SER A 109 22.64 -55.43 14.81
N VAL A 110 21.67 -55.73 15.69
CA VAL A 110 20.47 -54.90 15.89
C VAL A 110 20.89 -53.42 16.15
N MET A 111 21.98 -53.21 16.87
CA MET A 111 22.54 -51.88 17.15
C MET A 111 22.95 -51.14 15.89
N PHE A 112 23.56 -51.81 14.90
CA PHE A 112 23.92 -51.19 13.62
C PHE A 112 22.67 -50.77 12.81
N SER A 113 21.65 -51.62 12.77
CA SER A 113 20.35 -51.32 12.14
C SER A 113 19.66 -50.13 12.81
N LEU A 114 19.65 -50.05 14.15
CA LEU A 114 19.07 -48.93 14.89
C LEU A 114 19.84 -47.62 14.65
N SER A 115 21.17 -47.68 14.66
CA SER A 115 21.98 -46.46 14.42
C SER A 115 21.82 -45.91 13.01
N THR A 116 21.75 -46.75 11.99
CA THR A 116 21.52 -46.31 10.62
C THR A 116 20.11 -45.75 10.44
N ASN A 117 19.08 -46.35 11.02
CA ASN A 117 17.74 -45.78 11.01
C ASN A 117 17.70 -44.40 11.65
N ALA A 118 18.39 -44.20 12.79
CA ALA A 118 18.50 -42.88 13.45
C ALA A 118 19.14 -41.83 12.54
N VAL A 119 20.23 -42.21 11.85
CA VAL A 119 20.90 -41.30 10.87
C VAL A 119 19.95 -40.92 9.75
N PHE A 120 19.20 -41.85 9.16
CA PHE A 120 18.26 -41.56 8.06
C PHE A 120 17.08 -40.72 8.52
N ILE A 121 16.61 -40.88 9.76
CA ILE A 121 15.58 -40.01 10.36
C ILE A 121 16.14 -38.57 10.50
N VAL A 122 17.34 -38.41 11.06
CA VAL A 122 17.98 -37.11 11.20
C VAL A 122 18.17 -36.44 9.83
N LEU A 123 18.65 -37.16 8.82
CA LEU A 123 18.78 -36.65 7.45
C LEU A 123 17.42 -36.19 6.88
N SER A 124 16.33 -36.96 7.13
CA SER A 124 14.98 -36.54 6.73
C SER A 124 14.61 -35.18 7.34
N PHE A 125 14.85 -34.99 8.64
CA PHE A 125 14.58 -33.74 9.31
C PHE A 125 15.41 -32.58 8.73
N LEU A 126 16.71 -32.80 8.50
CA LEU A 126 17.59 -31.79 7.90
C LEU A 126 17.12 -31.35 6.51
N ILE A 127 16.79 -32.32 5.63
CA ILE A 127 16.31 -32.01 4.27
C ILE A 127 14.97 -31.27 4.34
N ASN A 128 14.04 -31.73 5.16
CA ASN A 128 12.75 -31.04 5.33
C ASN A 128 12.94 -29.60 5.87
N SER A 129 13.86 -29.41 6.81
CA SER A 129 14.18 -28.07 7.34
C SER A 129 14.67 -27.10 6.27
N ILE A 130 15.43 -27.59 5.28
CA ILE A 130 15.87 -26.77 4.13
C ILE A 130 14.66 -26.28 3.32
N PHE A 131 13.72 -27.19 3.00
CA PHE A 131 12.52 -26.81 2.22
C PHE A 131 11.59 -25.88 2.99
N VAL A 132 11.39 -26.10 4.29
CA VAL A 132 10.59 -25.24 5.17
C VAL A 132 11.26 -23.88 5.32
N GLY A 133 12.55 -23.86 5.60
CA GLY A 133 13.33 -22.62 5.73
C GLY A 133 13.32 -21.78 4.44
N LYS A 134 13.47 -22.44 3.27
CA LYS A 134 13.36 -21.76 1.97
C LYS A 134 11.97 -21.15 1.78
N HIS A 135 10.90 -21.87 2.14
CA HIS A 135 9.54 -21.32 2.06
C HIS A 135 9.37 -20.06 2.92
N PHE A 136 9.79 -20.12 4.20
CA PHE A 136 9.72 -18.97 5.10
C PHE A 136 10.56 -17.79 4.62
N PHE A 137 11.76 -18.06 4.12
CA PHE A 137 12.63 -17.01 3.58
C PHE A 137 11.99 -16.30 2.37
N ASP A 138 11.37 -17.07 1.46
CA ASP A 138 10.69 -16.52 0.29
C ASP A 138 9.47 -15.69 0.69
N GLU A 139 8.66 -16.16 1.66
CA GLU A 139 7.50 -15.41 2.17
C GLU A 139 7.93 -14.16 2.96
N TRP A 140 8.95 -14.24 3.78
CA TRP A 140 9.53 -13.10 4.48
C TRP A 140 10.01 -12.02 3.52
N LYS A 141 10.74 -12.42 2.47
CA LYS A 141 11.19 -11.50 1.41
C LYS A 141 10.01 -10.82 0.70
N LYS A 142 8.96 -11.58 0.38
CA LYS A 142 7.73 -11.01 -0.23
C LYS A 142 7.03 -10.03 0.72
N SER A 143 6.99 -10.33 2.02
CA SER A 143 6.39 -9.47 3.03
C SER A 143 7.12 -8.14 3.14
N ILE A 144 8.47 -8.14 3.16
CA ILE A 144 9.29 -6.92 3.16
C ILE A 144 9.00 -6.07 1.93
N LEU A 145 9.01 -6.69 0.72
CA LEU A 145 8.76 -5.98 -0.52
C LEU A 145 7.34 -5.37 -0.58
N ARG A 146 6.35 -6.06 0.01
CA ARG A 146 4.98 -5.53 0.10
C ARG A 146 4.91 -4.34 1.08
N ALA A 147 5.56 -4.45 2.24
CA ALA A 147 5.61 -3.37 3.23
C ALA A 147 6.27 -2.11 2.64
N GLU A 148 7.41 -2.26 1.99
CA GLU A 148 8.12 -1.17 1.31
C GLU A 148 7.25 -0.50 0.21
N ARG A 149 6.54 -1.32 -0.57
CA ARG A 149 5.63 -0.81 -1.60
C ARG A 149 4.47 -0.01 -1.00
N LEU A 150 3.84 -0.53 0.05
CA LEU A 150 2.73 0.14 0.74
C LEU A 150 3.18 1.46 1.38
N GLU A 151 4.38 1.50 1.96
CA GLU A 151 4.95 2.73 2.51
C GLU A 151 5.19 3.78 1.42
N LYS A 152 5.74 3.36 0.28
CA LYS A 152 5.93 4.25 -0.88
C LYS A 152 4.60 4.77 -1.43
N GLU A 153 3.59 3.91 -1.58
CA GLU A 153 2.24 4.29 -2.02
C GLU A 153 1.59 5.27 -1.03
N LYS A 154 1.72 5.03 0.28
CA LYS A 154 1.25 5.94 1.33
C LYS A 154 1.92 7.32 1.23
N THR A 155 3.24 7.35 1.10
CA THR A 155 4.01 8.60 0.97
C THR A 155 3.61 9.37 -0.30
N GLN A 156 3.39 8.67 -1.42
CA GLN A 156 2.94 9.27 -2.66
C GLN A 156 1.55 9.90 -2.51
N VAL A 157 0.61 9.19 -1.88
CA VAL A 157 -0.74 9.72 -1.61
C VAL A 157 -0.68 10.94 -0.71
N GLN A 158 0.17 10.92 0.34
CA GLN A 158 0.37 12.08 1.21
C GLN A 158 0.95 13.28 0.44
N PHE A 159 1.94 13.04 -0.41
CA PHE A 159 2.53 14.09 -1.27
C PHE A 159 1.52 14.68 -2.25
N ASP A 160 0.71 13.82 -2.90
CA ASP A 160 -0.31 14.27 -3.84
C ASP A 160 -1.42 15.04 -3.13
N ASN A 161 -1.82 14.63 -1.93
CA ASN A 161 -2.75 15.38 -1.09
C ASN A 161 -2.19 16.76 -0.73
N LEU A 162 -0.95 16.85 -0.24
CA LEU A 162 -0.29 18.11 0.09
C LEU A 162 -0.19 19.03 -1.13
N LYS A 163 0.19 18.51 -2.30
CA LYS A 163 0.24 19.26 -3.56
C LYS A 163 -1.13 19.77 -3.96
N ASN A 164 -2.20 18.98 -3.78
CA ASN A 164 -3.56 19.38 -4.12
C ASN A 164 -4.12 20.44 -3.18
N GLN A 165 -3.70 20.47 -1.92
CA GLN A 165 -4.12 21.49 -0.93
C GLN A 165 -3.63 22.89 -1.28
N LEU A 166 -2.49 23.03 -1.94
CA LEU A 166 -1.96 24.32 -2.34
C LEU A 166 -2.75 24.99 -3.47
N ASN A 167 -3.73 24.27 -4.09
CA ASN A 167 -4.50 24.74 -5.26
C ASN A 167 -3.62 25.55 -6.22
N PRO A 168 -2.76 24.91 -7.05
CA PRO A 168 -1.76 25.64 -7.84
C PRO A 168 -2.38 26.72 -8.73
N HIS A 169 -3.58 26.47 -9.22
CA HIS A 169 -4.30 27.44 -10.05
C HIS A 169 -4.70 28.71 -9.28
N PHE A 170 -5.15 28.56 -8.02
CA PHE A 170 -5.44 29.72 -7.17
C PHE A 170 -4.15 30.50 -6.86
N LEU A 171 -3.04 29.79 -6.56
CA LEU A 171 -1.75 30.43 -6.30
C LEU A 171 -1.25 31.23 -7.51
N PHE A 172 -1.23 30.64 -8.71
CA PHE A 172 -0.82 31.33 -9.93
C PHE A 172 -1.69 32.56 -10.23
N ASN A 173 -3.02 32.42 -10.08
CA ASN A 173 -3.93 33.54 -10.27
C ASN A 173 -3.72 34.65 -9.25
N SER A 174 -3.47 34.29 -7.97
CA SER A 174 -3.21 35.27 -6.92
C SER A 174 -1.90 36.03 -7.15
N LEU A 175 -0.85 35.31 -7.57
CA LEU A 175 0.44 35.94 -7.92
C LEU A 175 0.33 36.86 -9.14
N SER A 176 -0.47 36.48 -10.15
CA SER A 176 -0.72 37.33 -11.33
C SER A 176 -1.45 38.61 -10.95
N SER A 177 -2.49 38.52 -10.09
CA SER A 177 -3.20 39.69 -9.58
C SER A 177 -2.28 40.61 -8.75
N LEU A 178 -1.45 40.01 -7.88
CA LEU A 178 -0.46 40.75 -7.09
C LEU A 178 0.53 41.50 -7.97
N HIS A 179 1.03 40.86 -9.04
CA HIS A 179 1.97 41.48 -9.97
C HIS A 179 1.39 42.79 -10.57
N SER A 180 0.13 42.77 -11.02
CA SER A 180 -0.53 43.98 -11.52
C SER A 180 -0.67 45.04 -10.43
N LEU A 181 -1.10 44.65 -9.22
CA LEU A 181 -1.32 45.55 -8.09
C LEU A 181 -0.04 46.26 -7.61
N ILE A 182 1.13 45.63 -7.73
CA ILE A 182 2.42 46.24 -7.32
C ILE A 182 2.68 47.56 -8.07
N PHE A 183 2.30 47.61 -9.34
CA PHE A 183 2.50 48.81 -10.17
C PHE A 183 1.32 49.79 -10.07
N ASP A 184 0.09 49.28 -9.94
CA ASP A 184 -1.12 50.12 -9.97
C ASP A 184 -1.44 50.72 -8.59
N ASN A 185 -1.33 49.93 -7.51
CA ASN A 185 -1.63 50.34 -6.14
C ASN A 185 -0.81 49.54 -5.10
N PRO A 186 0.41 50.03 -4.73
CA PRO A 186 1.31 49.33 -3.80
C PRO A 186 0.70 49.08 -2.40
N ASN A 187 -0.17 49.95 -1.92
CA ASN A 187 -0.84 49.78 -0.63
C ASN A 187 -1.83 48.61 -0.68
N LEU A 188 -2.64 48.54 -1.74
CA LEU A 188 -3.55 47.40 -1.96
C LEU A 188 -2.78 46.11 -2.21
N ALA A 189 -1.63 46.16 -2.88
CA ALA A 189 -0.74 45.02 -3.06
C ALA A 189 -0.27 44.44 -1.72
N SER A 190 0.13 45.32 -0.78
CA SER A 190 0.54 44.91 0.58
C SER A 190 -0.61 44.27 1.35
N GLU A 191 -1.81 44.84 1.28
CA GLU A 191 -3.01 44.28 1.91
C GLU A 191 -3.41 42.94 1.29
N TYR A 192 -3.27 42.82 -0.03
CA TYR A 192 -3.50 41.56 -0.77
C TYR A 192 -2.58 40.45 -0.30
N VAL A 193 -1.26 40.73 -0.17
CA VAL A 193 -0.28 39.73 0.36
C VAL A 193 -0.63 39.30 1.78
N ASN A 194 -1.05 40.25 2.65
CA ASN A 194 -1.44 39.92 4.02
C ASN A 194 -2.65 38.96 4.05
N ASN A 195 -3.70 39.25 3.27
CA ASN A 195 -4.86 38.41 3.17
C ASN A 195 -4.53 37.03 2.54
N LEU A 196 -3.69 37.01 1.49
CA LEU A 196 -3.21 35.77 0.88
C LEU A 196 -2.46 34.88 1.90
N SER A 197 -1.59 35.49 2.71
CA SER A 197 -0.86 34.81 3.78
C SER A 197 -1.79 34.19 4.83
N LYS A 198 -2.88 34.91 5.20
CA LYS A 198 -3.88 34.40 6.15
C LYS A 198 -4.66 33.23 5.57
N VAL A 199 -5.04 33.27 4.28
CA VAL A 199 -5.68 32.18 3.57
C VAL A 199 -4.81 30.92 3.61
N TYR A 200 -3.54 31.00 3.21
CA TYR A 200 -2.64 29.85 3.24
C TYR A 200 -2.36 29.34 4.65
N ARG A 201 -2.22 30.23 5.62
CA ARG A 201 -2.03 29.83 7.04
C ARG A 201 -3.21 29.04 7.58
N TYR A 202 -4.44 29.42 7.23
CA TYR A 202 -5.64 28.70 7.60
C TYR A 202 -5.64 27.28 7.00
N VAL A 203 -5.43 27.15 5.69
CA VAL A 203 -5.39 25.87 4.99
C VAL A 203 -4.37 24.92 5.63
N LEU A 204 -3.14 25.43 5.90
CA LEU A 204 -2.09 24.60 6.52
C LEU A 204 -2.39 24.25 8.00
N LYS A 205 -3.02 25.18 8.76
CA LYS A 205 -3.33 24.96 10.18
C LYS A 205 -4.38 23.88 10.37
N TYR A 206 -5.40 23.84 9.51
CA TYR A 206 -6.55 22.96 9.67
C TYR A 206 -6.52 21.71 8.79
N GLU A 207 -5.37 21.41 8.15
CA GLU A 207 -5.16 20.25 7.27
C GLU A 207 -5.52 18.92 7.91
N SER A 208 -5.24 18.76 9.19
CA SER A 208 -5.47 17.50 9.93
C SER A 208 -6.76 17.47 10.74
N GLN A 209 -7.54 18.56 10.72
CA GLN A 209 -8.80 18.64 11.47
C GLN A 209 -9.98 18.18 10.62
N SER A 210 -10.85 17.38 11.21
CA SER A 210 -12.06 16.92 10.54
C SER A 210 -13.15 17.99 10.52
N LEU A 211 -13.20 18.86 11.52
CA LEU A 211 -14.24 19.88 11.70
C LEU A 211 -13.64 21.17 12.27
N VAL A 212 -14.14 22.31 11.77
CA VAL A 212 -13.91 23.66 12.31
C VAL A 212 -15.26 24.29 12.63
N SER A 213 -15.28 25.33 13.49
CA SER A 213 -16.50 26.11 13.69
C SER A 213 -16.83 26.97 12.48
N ILE A 214 -18.12 27.27 12.31
CA ILE A 214 -18.55 28.23 11.28
C ILE A 214 -17.86 29.58 11.50
N ARG A 215 -17.66 30.01 12.72
CA ARG A 215 -16.96 31.26 13.08
C ARG A 215 -15.52 31.27 12.53
N GLU A 216 -14.78 30.17 12.70
CA GLU A 216 -13.41 30.03 12.17
C GLU A 216 -13.39 30.02 10.63
N GLU A 217 -14.35 29.34 10.02
CA GLU A 217 -14.45 29.28 8.55
C GLU A 217 -14.89 30.64 7.96
N LEU A 218 -15.73 31.41 8.66
CA LEU A 218 -16.13 32.76 8.23
C LEU A 218 -15.01 33.78 8.33
N ASP A 219 -14.18 33.73 9.36
CA ASP A 219 -12.97 34.57 9.45
C ASP A 219 -12.05 34.28 8.27
N PHE A 220 -11.81 33.03 8.00
CA PHE A 220 -11.01 32.60 6.84
C PHE A 220 -11.62 33.05 5.51
N ILE A 221 -12.92 32.81 5.30
CA ILE A 221 -13.56 33.11 4.02
C ILE A 221 -13.63 34.62 3.76
N GLY A 222 -13.67 35.45 4.81
CA GLY A 222 -13.56 36.88 4.71
C GLY A 222 -12.27 37.33 4.01
N HIS A 223 -11.13 36.70 4.34
CA HIS A 223 -9.86 36.96 3.67
C HIS A 223 -9.86 36.50 2.22
N PHE A 224 -10.48 35.34 1.95
CA PHE A 224 -10.62 34.81 0.60
C PHE A 224 -11.54 35.71 -0.27
N ILE A 225 -12.65 36.17 0.28
CA ILE A 225 -13.57 37.13 -0.39
C ILE A 225 -12.86 38.41 -0.74
N PHE A 226 -11.99 38.96 0.15
CA PHE A 226 -11.17 40.10 -0.15
C PHE A 226 -10.32 39.89 -1.41
N LEU A 227 -9.63 38.76 -1.51
CA LEU A 227 -8.82 38.40 -2.70
C LEU A 227 -9.66 38.34 -3.97
N LEU A 228 -10.87 37.76 -3.89
CA LEU A 228 -11.80 37.67 -5.00
C LEU A 228 -12.31 39.05 -5.44
N LYS A 229 -12.74 39.89 -4.49
CA LYS A 229 -13.21 41.25 -4.77
C LYS A 229 -12.09 42.12 -5.37
N THR A 230 -10.88 41.98 -4.90
CA THR A 230 -9.71 42.69 -5.47
C THR A 230 -9.45 42.29 -6.93
N ARG A 231 -9.68 40.99 -7.25
CA ARG A 231 -9.44 40.47 -8.60
C ARG A 231 -10.56 40.81 -9.59
N PHE A 232 -11.82 40.70 -9.16
CA PHE A 232 -12.99 40.77 -10.03
C PHE A 232 -13.76 42.08 -9.90
N GLY A 233 -13.43 42.91 -8.91
CA GLY A 233 -14.08 44.22 -8.69
C GLY A 233 -15.59 44.08 -8.50
N ASN A 234 -16.31 44.94 -9.20
CA ASN A 234 -17.77 45.00 -9.16
C ASN A 234 -18.49 43.86 -9.93
N ALA A 235 -17.74 42.97 -10.58
CA ALA A 235 -18.31 41.82 -11.30
C ALA A 235 -18.75 40.68 -10.38
N ILE A 236 -18.48 40.78 -9.05
CA ILE A 236 -18.89 39.83 -8.04
C ILE A 236 -19.52 40.54 -6.85
N GLU A 237 -20.72 40.13 -6.46
CA GLU A 237 -21.40 40.54 -5.24
C GLU A 237 -21.54 39.36 -4.31
N ILE A 238 -20.93 39.45 -3.11
CA ILE A 238 -21.02 38.36 -2.09
C ILE A 238 -21.64 38.92 -0.82
N GLN A 239 -22.75 38.32 -0.38
CA GLN A 239 -23.45 38.66 0.85
C GLN A 239 -23.40 37.46 1.82
N THR A 240 -23.28 37.75 3.12
CA THR A 240 -23.24 36.72 4.17
C THR A 240 -24.26 37.06 5.24
N ASP A 241 -25.19 36.14 5.49
CA ASP A 241 -26.26 36.25 6.50
C ASP A 241 -26.38 34.94 7.27
N ILE A 242 -25.58 34.81 8.34
CA ILE A 242 -25.52 33.59 9.15
C ILE A 242 -25.96 33.89 10.56
N SER A 243 -26.95 33.12 11.03
CA SER A 243 -27.48 33.21 12.38
C SER A 243 -26.40 32.98 13.45
N GLU A 244 -26.35 33.83 14.49
CA GLU A 244 -25.42 33.65 15.62
C GLU A 244 -25.57 32.29 16.31
N GLY A 245 -26.79 31.73 16.33
CA GLY A 245 -27.08 30.45 16.96
C GLY A 245 -26.39 29.22 16.33
N VAL A 246 -25.81 29.36 15.11
CA VAL A 246 -25.09 28.25 14.42
C VAL A 246 -23.58 28.45 14.35
N MET A 247 -23.05 29.56 14.85
CA MET A 247 -21.63 29.94 14.69
C MET A 247 -20.65 28.93 15.29
N ASP A 248 -21.05 28.20 16.34
CA ASP A 248 -20.19 27.20 16.99
C ASP A 248 -20.42 25.79 16.47
N GLN A 249 -21.33 25.61 15.52
CA GLN A 249 -21.51 24.32 14.84
C GLN A 249 -20.32 24.02 13.91
N GLY A 250 -20.11 22.75 13.63
CA GLY A 250 -18.99 22.25 12.85
C GLY A 250 -19.30 22.12 11.36
N ILE A 251 -18.31 22.47 10.54
CA ILE A 251 -18.24 22.12 9.13
C ILE A 251 -16.85 21.62 8.80
N ALA A 252 -16.70 20.89 7.69
CA ALA A 252 -15.37 20.52 7.22
C ALA A 252 -14.58 21.79 6.81
N PRO A 253 -13.28 21.91 7.17
CA PRO A 253 -12.49 23.08 6.82
C PRO A 253 -12.43 23.28 5.30
N VAL A 254 -12.29 24.54 4.86
CA VAL A 254 -12.18 24.94 3.44
C VAL A 254 -13.47 24.67 2.62
N SER A 255 -14.58 24.27 3.25
CA SER A 255 -15.85 23.98 2.56
C SER A 255 -16.38 25.20 1.81
N LEU A 256 -16.39 26.37 2.46
CA LEU A 256 -16.87 27.62 1.83
C LEU A 256 -15.99 28.04 0.66
N GLN A 257 -14.68 27.86 0.73
CA GLN A 257 -13.79 28.14 -0.41
C GLN A 257 -14.14 27.29 -1.62
N VAL A 258 -14.31 25.96 -1.40
CA VAL A 258 -14.68 25.02 -2.48
C VAL A 258 -16.00 25.45 -3.14
N LEU A 259 -16.98 25.87 -2.35
CA LEU A 259 -18.27 26.34 -2.87
C LEU A 259 -18.14 27.66 -3.63
N LEU A 260 -17.39 28.63 -3.14
CA LEU A 260 -17.14 29.89 -3.85
C LEU A 260 -16.33 29.70 -5.14
N GLU A 261 -15.29 28.87 -5.11
CA GLU A 261 -14.54 28.51 -6.31
C GLU A 261 -15.45 27.83 -7.35
N ASN A 262 -16.40 27.01 -6.92
CA ASN A 262 -17.39 26.38 -7.80
C ASN A 262 -18.31 27.43 -8.46
N CYS A 263 -18.78 28.41 -7.70
CA CYS A 263 -19.58 29.52 -8.23
C CYS A 263 -18.85 30.30 -9.34
N ILE A 264 -17.58 30.64 -9.09
CA ILE A 264 -16.73 31.42 -10.03
C ILE A 264 -16.36 30.61 -11.26
N LYS A 265 -16.10 29.32 -11.10
CA LYS A 265 -15.64 28.44 -12.17
C LYS A 265 -16.70 28.21 -13.23
N HIS A 266 -17.95 28.09 -12.81
CA HIS A 266 -19.05 27.69 -13.68
C HIS A 266 -19.84 28.87 -14.27
N ASN A 267 -19.62 30.10 -13.79
CA ASN A 267 -20.33 31.28 -14.26
C ASN A 267 -19.42 32.26 -15.00
N ALA A 268 -19.96 32.92 -15.98
CA ALA A 268 -19.34 34.13 -16.57
C ALA A 268 -19.32 35.23 -15.50
N ILE A 269 -18.24 35.98 -15.45
CA ILE A 269 -18.06 37.08 -14.51
C ILE A 269 -17.91 38.33 -15.37
N ASP A 270 -18.92 39.19 -15.30
CA ASP A 270 -19.06 40.40 -16.11
C ASP A 270 -19.54 41.56 -15.21
N PRO A 271 -18.90 42.74 -15.27
CA PRO A 271 -19.35 43.93 -14.53
C PRO A 271 -20.76 44.40 -14.88
N GLU A 272 -21.23 44.16 -16.09
CA GLU A 272 -22.60 44.55 -16.50
C GLU A 272 -23.66 43.61 -15.89
N HIS A 273 -23.27 42.35 -15.61
CA HIS A 273 -24.14 41.35 -15.01
C HIS A 273 -23.41 40.65 -13.84
N PRO A 274 -23.29 41.28 -12.67
CA PRO A 274 -22.49 40.76 -11.56
C PRO A 274 -22.97 39.40 -11.10
N LEU A 275 -22.02 38.50 -10.83
CA LEU A 275 -22.30 37.20 -10.20
C LEU A 275 -22.67 37.43 -8.73
N LYS A 276 -23.94 37.22 -8.38
CA LYS A 276 -24.44 37.33 -7.02
C LYS A 276 -24.29 36.01 -6.30
N ILE A 277 -23.69 36.04 -5.11
CA ILE A 277 -23.46 34.88 -4.24
C ILE A 277 -23.96 35.19 -2.84
N ASP A 278 -24.91 34.40 -2.34
CA ASP A 278 -25.46 34.50 -1.01
C ASP A 278 -24.98 33.32 -0.15
N ILE A 279 -24.40 33.60 1.00
CA ILE A 279 -23.99 32.61 2.02
C ILE A 279 -24.89 32.81 3.23
N TYR A 280 -25.70 31.82 3.58
CA TYR A 280 -26.62 31.96 4.69
C TYR A 280 -26.88 30.63 5.41
N SER A 281 -27.35 30.71 6.65
CA SER A 281 -27.81 29.55 7.40
C SER A 281 -29.30 29.35 7.26
N LYS A 282 -29.73 28.10 7.02
CA LYS A 282 -31.13 27.72 7.01
C LYS A 282 -31.32 26.36 7.68
N GLU A 283 -32.15 26.34 8.74
CA GLU A 283 -32.34 25.12 9.55
C GLU A 283 -30.96 24.58 10.01
N ASN A 284 -30.63 23.32 9.70
CA ASN A 284 -29.36 22.70 10.05
C ASN A 284 -28.39 22.64 8.86
N TYR A 285 -28.44 23.62 7.96
CA TYR A 285 -27.59 23.70 6.78
C TYR A 285 -26.93 25.06 6.62
N LEU A 286 -25.69 25.05 6.17
CA LEU A 286 -25.01 26.21 5.59
C LEU A 286 -25.24 26.20 4.09
N VAL A 287 -25.81 27.27 3.55
CA VAL A 287 -26.25 27.35 2.16
C VAL A 287 -25.42 28.37 1.41
N VAL A 288 -24.92 27.98 0.25
CA VAL A 288 -24.32 28.89 -0.74
C VAL A 288 -25.19 28.85 -1.99
N ARG A 289 -25.72 30.01 -2.37
CA ARG A 289 -26.55 30.20 -3.55
C ARG A 289 -25.88 31.22 -4.48
N ASN A 290 -25.82 30.94 -5.76
CA ASN A 290 -25.37 31.92 -6.75
C ASN A 290 -26.36 32.09 -7.92
N SER A 291 -26.37 33.28 -8.53
CA SER A 291 -27.02 33.51 -9.82
C SER A 291 -26.34 32.70 -10.91
N ARG A 292 -27.11 32.26 -11.93
CA ARG A 292 -26.57 31.43 -13.02
C ARG A 292 -26.30 32.29 -14.26
N HIS A 293 -25.03 32.34 -14.63
CA HIS A 293 -24.55 32.91 -15.87
C HIS A 293 -23.60 31.89 -16.55
N PRO A 294 -24.13 30.79 -17.11
CA PRO A 294 -23.29 29.66 -17.54
C PRO A 294 -22.30 30.09 -18.63
N LYS A 295 -21.04 29.70 -18.50
CA LYS A 295 -20.02 29.89 -19.53
C LYS A 295 -20.32 29.06 -20.77
N VAL A 296 -20.19 29.62 -21.96
CA VAL A 296 -20.44 28.96 -23.26
C VAL A 296 -19.43 27.84 -23.53
N SER A 297 -18.20 27.93 -22.96
CA SER A 297 -17.18 26.90 -23.09
C SER A 297 -16.74 26.40 -21.70
N VAL A 298 -17.38 25.38 -21.20
CA VAL A 298 -16.81 24.60 -20.10
C VAL A 298 -15.91 23.54 -20.74
N ILE A 299 -14.61 23.83 -20.92
CA ILE A 299 -13.60 22.79 -21.05
C ILE A 299 -13.88 21.81 -19.92
N ALA A 300 -14.00 20.51 -20.22
CA ALA A 300 -14.38 19.45 -19.30
C ALA A 300 -13.67 19.63 -17.94
N SER A 301 -14.25 20.46 -17.08
CA SER A 301 -13.68 20.77 -15.78
C SER A 301 -14.01 19.59 -14.90
N ASN A 302 -12.98 18.94 -14.38
CA ASN A 302 -13.10 17.93 -13.34
C ASN A 302 -14.12 18.42 -12.28
N LYS A 303 -15.31 17.81 -12.24
CA LYS A 303 -16.34 18.00 -11.20
C LYS A 303 -15.86 17.50 -9.81
N GLN A 304 -14.54 17.42 -9.61
CA GLN A 304 -13.90 16.74 -8.48
C GLN A 304 -14.12 17.48 -7.16
N GLY A 305 -14.11 18.82 -7.15
CA GLY A 305 -14.22 19.59 -5.90
C GLY A 305 -15.52 19.32 -5.14
N LEU A 306 -16.67 19.50 -5.83
CA LEU A 306 -17.98 19.29 -5.23
C LEU A 306 -18.24 17.81 -4.93
N ALA A 307 -17.84 16.88 -5.84
CA ALA A 307 -17.96 15.44 -5.62
C ALA A 307 -17.10 14.95 -4.44
N ASN A 308 -15.93 15.55 -4.21
CA ASN A 308 -15.11 15.26 -3.04
C ASN A 308 -15.76 15.79 -1.76
N LEU A 309 -16.37 16.97 -1.82
CA LEU A 309 -17.12 17.53 -0.70
C LEU A 309 -18.32 16.63 -0.33
N GLU A 310 -19.11 16.18 -1.31
CA GLU A 310 -20.22 15.24 -1.09
C GLU A 310 -19.75 13.95 -0.43
N LYS A 311 -18.65 13.35 -0.90
CA LYS A 311 -18.06 12.15 -0.29
C LYS A 311 -17.61 12.41 1.14
N LEU A 312 -16.94 13.54 1.39
CA LEU A 312 -16.46 13.91 2.71
C LEU A 312 -17.63 14.05 3.71
N TYR A 313 -18.68 14.77 3.33
CA TYR A 313 -19.86 14.92 4.19
C TYR A 313 -20.65 13.62 4.37
N GLY A 314 -20.57 12.69 3.42
CA GLY A 314 -21.11 11.33 3.59
C GLY A 314 -20.44 10.52 4.71
N PHE A 315 -19.20 10.87 5.10
CA PHE A 315 -18.53 10.29 6.28
C PHE A 315 -18.78 11.09 7.57
N LEU A 316 -19.04 12.40 7.47
CA LEU A 316 -19.14 13.29 8.61
C LEU A 316 -20.56 13.46 9.14
N SER A 317 -21.57 13.26 8.30
CA SER A 317 -22.98 13.53 8.64
C SER A 317 -23.91 12.45 8.07
N THR A 318 -25.00 12.19 8.80
CA THR A 318 -26.12 11.37 8.31
C THR A 318 -27.01 12.13 7.32
N HIS A 319 -26.92 13.47 7.30
CA HIS A 319 -27.65 14.31 6.38
C HIS A 319 -26.83 14.55 5.13
N PRO A 320 -27.36 14.36 3.93
CA PRO A 320 -26.64 14.55 2.68
C PRO A 320 -26.42 16.03 2.34
N VAL A 321 -25.39 16.31 1.56
CA VAL A 321 -25.26 17.58 0.83
C VAL A 321 -26.41 17.70 -0.15
N GLN A 322 -27.09 18.84 -0.17
CA GLN A 322 -28.21 19.08 -1.07
C GLN A 322 -27.77 20.03 -2.18
N ILE A 323 -28.06 19.64 -3.41
CA ILE A 323 -27.77 20.45 -4.60
C ILE A 323 -29.09 20.72 -5.32
N LYS A 324 -29.40 21.99 -5.54
CA LYS A 324 -30.60 22.40 -6.27
C LYS A 324 -30.19 23.36 -7.41
N MET A 325 -30.66 23.08 -8.58
CA MET A 325 -30.43 23.90 -9.76
C MET A 325 -31.77 24.35 -10.35
N THR A 326 -31.92 25.64 -10.56
CA THR A 326 -33.03 26.26 -11.30
C THR A 326 -32.48 27.01 -12.50
N ASP A 327 -33.32 27.62 -13.30
CA ASP A 327 -32.88 28.42 -14.45
C ASP A 327 -32.07 29.65 -14.01
N GLU A 328 -32.44 30.23 -12.87
CA GLU A 328 -31.82 31.47 -12.33
C GLU A 328 -30.73 31.26 -11.32
N ASN A 329 -30.78 30.16 -10.54
CA ASN A 329 -29.93 29.95 -9.39
C ASN A 329 -29.36 28.55 -9.31
N TYR A 330 -28.16 28.45 -8.77
CA TYR A 330 -27.54 27.22 -8.32
C TYR A 330 -27.29 27.29 -6.80
N THR A 331 -27.75 26.30 -6.08
CA THR A 331 -27.70 26.27 -4.61
C THR A 331 -27.08 24.99 -4.12
N VAL A 332 -26.12 25.09 -3.23
CA VAL A 332 -25.52 23.97 -2.50
C VAL A 332 -25.71 24.20 -1.01
N ALA A 333 -26.28 23.22 -0.31
CA ALA A 333 -26.44 23.22 1.12
C ALA A 333 -25.64 22.09 1.77
N ILE A 334 -24.75 22.43 2.66
CA ILE A 334 -23.93 21.48 3.43
C ILE A 334 -24.48 21.37 4.85
N PRO A 335 -24.61 20.15 5.40
CA PRO A 335 -25.16 19.96 6.74
C PRO A 335 -24.20 20.50 7.80
N LEU A 336 -24.78 21.11 8.82
CA LEU A 336 -24.08 21.54 10.03
C LEU A 336 -23.93 20.36 10.98
N ILE A 337 -22.78 20.25 11.62
CA ILE A 337 -22.41 19.11 12.45
C ILE A 337 -22.22 19.57 13.89
N SER A 338 -22.83 18.87 14.84
CA SER A 338 -22.59 19.12 16.26
C SER A 338 -21.12 18.78 16.59
N ARG A 339 -20.47 19.68 17.30
CA ARG A 339 -19.06 19.49 17.75
C ARG A 339 -18.96 18.80 19.13
N TYR A 340 -20.09 18.27 19.65
CA TYR A 340 -20.16 17.58 20.95
C TYR A 340 -20.45 16.08 20.77
#